data_cd4aa045168d3aab365a51f0b8c6840a
#
_entry.id   cd4aa045168d3aab365a51f0b8c6840a
#
_cell.length_a   1.000
_cell.length_b   1.000
_cell.length_c   1.000
_cell.angle_alpha   90.00
_cell.angle_beta   90.00
_cell.angle_gamma   90.00
#
_symmetry.space_group_name_H-M   'P 1'
#
loop_
_entity.id
_entity.type
_entity.pdbx_description
1 polymer ?
#
loop_
_entity_poly.entity_id
_entity_poly.type
_entity_poly.pdbx_seq_one_letter_code
_entity_poly.pdbx_strand_id
1 'polypeptide(L)'
;QPNEISDALDVRSRDTVEMLAKVLPSLTFAYDGKIAYLTITNDLYDKDVQTDSFVSYPRYIEGVDVAIMFKAVEPAVTRVSMRSKSVDVSAVAVAFGGGGHLRAAGCTIYAPVEEARTQLLEALGKLV
;
A
#
# COMPACT_ATOMS: atom_id res chain seq x y z
N GLN A 1 12.90 24.56 -15.19
CA GLN A 1 12.79 23.63 -16.31
C GLN A 1 11.84 22.50 -16.02
N PRO A 2 10.68 22.48 -16.64
CA PRO A 2 9.73 21.39 -16.39
C PRO A 2 10.30 19.99 -16.70
N ASN A 3 11.06 19.87 -17.78
CA ASN A 3 11.64 18.58 -18.15
C ASN A 3 12.67 18.11 -17.15
N GLU A 4 13.49 19.01 -16.65
CA GLU A 4 14.50 18.68 -15.65
C GLU A 4 13.85 18.26 -14.35
N ILE A 5 12.79 18.96 -13.93
CA ILE A 5 12.03 18.62 -12.73
C ILE A 5 11.39 17.23 -12.91
N SER A 6 10.79 16.99 -14.07
CA SER A 6 10.17 15.73 -14.38
C SER A 6 11.17 14.57 -14.31
N ASP A 7 12.33 14.76 -14.92
CA ASP A 7 13.39 13.76 -14.91
C ASP A 7 13.86 13.48 -13.49
N ALA A 8 14.04 14.52 -12.68
CA ALA A 8 14.45 14.39 -11.29
C ALA A 8 13.41 13.61 -10.48
N LEU A 9 12.10 13.83 -10.73
CA LEU A 9 11.03 13.11 -10.05
C LEU A 9 10.93 11.65 -10.46
N ASP A 10 11.39 11.34 -11.67
CA ASP A 10 11.35 9.97 -12.18
C ASP A 10 12.55 9.14 -11.73
N VAL A 11 13.58 9.79 -11.19
CA VAL A 11 14.76 9.07 -10.71
C VAL A 11 14.44 8.39 -9.39
N ARG A 12 14.80 7.12 -9.28
CA ARG A 12 14.67 6.33 -8.06
C ARG A 12 16.05 5.85 -7.63
N SER A 13 16.25 5.73 -6.31
CA SER A 13 17.50 5.18 -5.81
C SER A 13 17.56 3.69 -6.13
N ARG A 14 18.78 3.18 -6.22
CA ARG A 14 19.00 1.74 -6.42
C ARG A 14 18.34 0.92 -5.33
N ASP A 15 18.43 1.39 -4.07
CA ASP A 15 17.86 0.69 -2.93
C ASP A 15 16.34 0.57 -3.05
N THR A 16 15.67 1.63 -3.53
CA THR A 16 14.23 1.60 -3.75
C THR A 16 13.85 0.58 -4.81
N VAL A 17 14.58 0.55 -5.92
CA VAL A 17 14.30 -0.39 -7.01
C VAL A 17 14.57 -1.83 -6.57
N GLU A 18 15.64 -2.06 -5.83
CA GLU A 18 15.93 -3.39 -5.30
C GLU A 18 14.86 -3.87 -4.32
N MET A 19 14.37 -2.97 -3.46
CA MET A 19 13.28 -3.28 -2.56
C MET A 19 12.01 -3.61 -3.34
N LEU A 20 11.69 -2.83 -4.37
CA LEU A 20 10.51 -3.09 -5.21
C LEU A 20 10.58 -4.47 -5.84
N ALA A 21 11.76 -4.87 -6.31
CA ALA A 21 11.96 -6.20 -6.90
C ALA A 21 11.68 -7.32 -5.90
N LYS A 22 11.93 -7.08 -4.60
CA LYS A 22 11.66 -8.06 -3.55
C LYS A 22 10.19 -8.05 -3.12
N VAL A 23 9.52 -6.93 -3.24
CA VAL A 23 8.15 -6.74 -2.76
C VAL A 23 7.10 -7.13 -3.80
N LEU A 24 7.35 -6.85 -5.09
CA LEU A 24 6.39 -7.16 -6.15
C LEU A 24 5.93 -8.61 -6.18
N PRO A 25 6.77 -9.62 -5.92
CA PRO A 25 6.30 -11.01 -5.86
C PRO A 25 5.25 -11.29 -4.79
N SER A 26 5.09 -10.39 -3.81
CA SER A 26 4.05 -10.54 -2.79
C SER A 26 2.66 -10.13 -3.28
N LEU A 27 2.56 -9.62 -4.51
CA LEU A 27 1.28 -9.18 -5.08
C LEU A 27 0.21 -10.26 -4.95
N THR A 28 -0.90 -9.90 -4.33
CA THR A 28 -2.01 -10.80 -4.06
C THR A 28 -3.33 -10.09 -4.38
N PHE A 29 -4.29 -10.84 -4.89
CA PHE A 29 -5.61 -10.32 -5.25
C PHE A 29 -6.67 -10.83 -4.28
N ALA A 30 -7.71 -10.02 -4.05
CA ALA A 30 -8.85 -10.36 -3.22
C ALA A 30 -10.13 -9.80 -3.86
N TYR A 31 -11.28 -10.37 -3.47
CA TYR A 31 -12.60 -9.94 -3.93
C TYR A 31 -12.69 -9.87 -5.46
N ASP A 32 -12.41 -10.99 -6.10
CA ASP A 32 -12.46 -11.13 -7.57
C ASP A 32 -11.56 -10.13 -8.31
N GLY A 33 -10.41 -9.83 -7.73
CA GLY A 33 -9.44 -8.95 -8.36
C GLY A 33 -9.74 -7.46 -8.20
N LYS A 34 -10.77 -7.09 -7.44
CA LYS A 34 -11.08 -5.67 -7.19
C LYS A 34 -10.12 -5.04 -6.20
N ILE A 35 -9.49 -5.86 -5.36
CA ILE A 35 -8.45 -5.43 -4.43
C ILE A 35 -7.17 -6.16 -4.77
N ALA A 36 -6.06 -5.43 -4.80
CA ALA A 36 -4.74 -6.01 -4.95
C ALA A 36 -3.81 -5.40 -3.91
N TYR A 37 -2.93 -6.20 -3.34
CA TYR A 37 -2.05 -5.69 -2.29
C TYR A 37 -0.66 -6.26 -2.36
N LEU A 38 0.27 -5.48 -1.80
CA LEU A 38 1.66 -5.84 -1.61
C LEU A 38 1.95 -5.89 -0.12
N THR A 39 2.93 -6.70 0.27
CA THR A 39 3.35 -6.83 1.66
C THR A 39 4.85 -6.67 1.78
N ILE A 40 5.28 -5.76 2.66
CA ILE A 40 6.67 -5.66 3.08
C ILE A 40 6.73 -6.30 4.46
N THR A 41 7.31 -7.50 4.53
CA THR A 41 7.45 -8.22 5.80
C THR A 41 8.48 -7.55 6.69
N ASN A 42 8.45 -7.85 7.98
CA ASN A 42 9.35 -7.18 8.92
C ASN A 42 10.82 -7.46 8.64
N ASP A 43 11.14 -8.63 8.13
CA ASP A 43 12.53 -8.98 7.74
C ASP A 43 13.01 -8.20 6.51
N LEU A 44 12.10 -7.77 5.63
CA LEU A 44 12.45 -6.93 4.47
C LEU A 44 12.44 -5.44 4.78
N TYR A 45 11.71 -5.03 5.81
CA TYR A 45 11.51 -3.62 6.10
C TYR A 45 12.84 -2.91 6.39
N ASP A 46 13.05 -1.78 5.74
CA ASP A 46 14.21 -0.91 5.96
C ASP A 46 13.70 0.52 5.99
N LYS A 47 13.81 1.18 7.15
CA LYS A 47 13.29 2.54 7.35
C LYS A 47 13.96 3.58 6.45
N ASP A 48 15.14 3.27 5.93
CA ASP A 48 15.90 4.21 5.11
C ASP A 48 15.58 4.08 3.62
N VAL A 49 14.75 3.12 3.24
CA VAL A 49 14.35 2.90 1.85
C VAL A 49 12.97 3.52 1.61
N GLN A 50 12.86 4.33 0.56
CA GLN A 50 11.60 4.97 0.16
C GLN A 50 10.71 3.95 -0.53
N THR A 51 9.52 3.70 0.04
CA THR A 51 8.59 2.70 -0.49
C THR A 51 7.19 3.25 -0.77
N ASP A 52 6.97 4.55 -0.54
CA ASP A 52 5.63 5.14 -0.61
C ASP A 52 4.97 5.02 -1.98
N SER A 53 5.76 4.96 -3.05
CA SER A 53 5.24 4.86 -4.41
C SER A 53 4.78 3.44 -4.77
N PHE A 54 5.13 2.42 -3.97
CA PHE A 54 4.86 1.03 -4.34
C PHE A 54 3.37 0.72 -4.43
N VAL A 55 2.56 1.36 -3.60
CA VAL A 55 1.11 1.12 -3.56
C VAL A 55 0.43 1.48 -4.89
N SER A 56 1.07 2.31 -5.71
CA SER A 56 0.50 2.70 -7.01
C SER A 56 0.56 1.56 -8.03
N TYR A 57 1.50 0.64 -7.91
CA TYR A 57 1.65 -0.44 -8.90
C TYR A 57 0.41 -1.33 -8.98
N PRO A 58 -0.12 -1.88 -7.87
CA PRO A 58 -1.35 -2.68 -7.97
C PRO A 58 -2.53 -1.89 -8.53
N ARG A 59 -2.60 -0.58 -8.29
CA ARG A 59 -3.69 0.25 -8.80
C ARG A 59 -3.72 0.32 -10.32
N TYR A 60 -2.58 0.16 -10.98
CA TYR A 60 -2.51 0.21 -12.45
C TYR A 60 -3.04 -1.05 -13.11
N ILE A 61 -3.30 -2.10 -12.34
CA ILE A 61 -3.79 -3.36 -12.90
C ILE A 61 -5.27 -3.20 -13.27
N GLU A 62 -5.61 -3.67 -14.48
CA GLU A 62 -6.98 -3.62 -14.97
C GLU A 62 -7.92 -4.39 -14.02
N GLY A 63 -9.05 -3.78 -13.69
CA GLY A 63 -10.05 -4.36 -12.80
C GLY A 63 -9.84 -4.09 -11.33
N VAL A 64 -8.67 -3.62 -10.92
CA VAL A 64 -8.38 -3.29 -9.52
C VAL A 64 -8.97 -1.92 -9.20
N ASP A 65 -9.78 -1.83 -8.15
CA ASP A 65 -10.26 -0.57 -7.61
C ASP A 65 -9.38 -0.10 -6.46
N VAL A 66 -9.10 -0.98 -5.50
CA VAL A 66 -8.33 -0.62 -4.31
C VAL A 66 -6.98 -1.32 -4.33
N ALA A 67 -5.92 -0.54 -4.21
CA ALA A 67 -4.56 -1.02 -4.05
C ALA A 67 -4.10 -0.75 -2.62
N ILE A 68 -3.45 -1.73 -2.00
CA ILE A 68 -3.00 -1.63 -0.62
C ILE A 68 -1.53 -2.04 -0.52
N MET A 69 -0.80 -1.35 0.35
CA MET A 69 0.51 -1.82 0.78
C MET A 69 0.49 -1.98 2.29
N PHE A 70 0.79 -3.21 2.74
CA PHE A 70 1.00 -3.52 4.15
C PHE A 70 2.48 -3.51 4.44
N LYS A 71 2.91 -2.74 5.41
CA LYS A 71 4.32 -2.61 5.76
C LYS A 71 4.52 -2.91 7.24
N ALA A 72 5.14 -4.06 7.52
CA ALA A 72 5.42 -4.49 8.90
C ALA A 72 6.65 -3.75 9.42
N VAL A 73 6.43 -2.56 9.98
CA VAL A 73 7.53 -1.72 10.50
C VAL A 73 8.11 -2.28 11.79
N GLU A 74 7.31 -3.06 12.53
CA GLU A 74 7.74 -3.84 13.68
C GLU A 74 6.95 -5.14 13.67
N PRO A 75 7.35 -6.16 14.44
CA PRO A 75 6.64 -7.45 14.42
C PRO A 75 5.14 -7.35 14.71
N ALA A 76 4.72 -6.38 15.51
CA ALA A 76 3.31 -6.19 15.86
C ALA A 76 2.80 -4.79 15.49
N VAL A 77 3.42 -4.14 14.51
CA VAL A 77 2.98 -2.83 14.02
C VAL A 77 3.01 -2.83 12.50
N THR A 78 1.85 -2.65 11.89
CA THR A 78 1.71 -2.64 10.43
C THR A 78 1.19 -1.30 9.97
N ARG A 79 1.94 -0.65 9.08
CA ARG A 79 1.47 0.54 8.38
C ARG A 79 0.74 0.14 7.11
N VAL A 80 -0.35 0.83 6.85
CA VAL A 80 -1.22 0.54 5.71
C VAL A 80 -1.32 1.79 4.85
N SER A 81 -1.05 1.63 3.56
CA SER A 81 -1.29 2.68 2.55
C SER A 81 -2.32 2.16 1.57
N MET A 82 -3.29 3.00 1.22
CA MET A 82 -4.37 2.63 0.30
C MET A 82 -4.50 3.66 -0.80
N ARG A 83 -4.80 3.17 -2.01
CA ARG A 83 -5.15 4.00 -3.17
C ARG A 83 -6.36 3.38 -3.83
N SER A 84 -7.27 4.19 -4.36
CA SER A 84 -8.45 3.67 -5.01
C SER A 84 -8.82 4.45 -6.26
N LYS A 85 -9.68 3.86 -7.07
CA LYS A 85 -10.26 4.50 -8.26
C LYS A 85 -11.64 5.07 -7.95
N SER A 86 -12.45 4.37 -7.15
CA SER A 86 -13.82 4.80 -6.84
C SER A 86 -14.20 4.65 -5.36
N VAL A 87 -13.61 3.72 -4.64
CA VAL A 87 -13.92 3.47 -3.24
C VAL A 87 -13.36 4.58 -2.35
N ASP A 88 -14.13 5.00 -1.35
CA ASP A 88 -13.66 5.95 -0.35
C ASP A 88 -12.80 5.24 0.69
N VAL A 89 -11.49 5.28 0.48
CA VAL A 89 -10.53 4.65 1.42
C VAL A 89 -10.29 5.49 2.67
N SER A 90 -10.66 6.78 2.66
CA SER A 90 -10.48 7.62 3.84
C SER A 90 -11.38 7.19 4.98
N ALA A 91 -12.60 6.75 4.69
CA ALA A 91 -13.53 6.26 5.70
C ALA A 91 -12.98 5.02 6.41
N VAL A 92 -12.37 4.11 5.65
CA VAL A 92 -11.74 2.92 6.22
C VAL A 92 -10.54 3.31 7.07
N ALA A 93 -9.69 4.22 6.57
CA ALA A 93 -8.51 4.67 7.32
C ALA A 93 -8.91 5.29 8.65
N VAL A 94 -9.94 6.14 8.67
CA VAL A 94 -10.43 6.76 9.88
C VAL A 94 -10.93 5.71 10.88
N ALA A 95 -11.61 4.68 10.41
CA ALA A 95 -12.10 3.60 11.28
C ALA A 95 -10.94 2.88 11.99
N PHE A 96 -9.75 2.88 11.42
CA PHE A 96 -8.54 2.31 12.02
C PHE A 96 -7.64 3.37 12.66
N GLY A 97 -8.15 4.57 12.88
CA GLY A 97 -7.40 5.63 13.56
C GLY A 97 -6.49 6.47 12.68
N GLY A 98 -6.55 6.29 11.38
CA GLY A 98 -5.75 7.04 10.42
C GLY A 98 -6.54 8.13 9.71
N GLY A 99 -6.22 8.38 8.44
CA GLY A 99 -6.88 9.40 7.65
C GLY A 99 -6.30 9.54 6.26
N GLY A 100 -6.73 10.56 5.55
CA GLY A 100 -6.27 10.87 4.21
C GLY A 100 -7.37 11.42 3.32
N HIS A 101 -7.25 11.16 2.04
CA HIS A 101 -8.20 11.59 1.02
C HIS A 101 -9.05 10.42 0.55
N LEU A 102 -10.14 10.72 -0.17
CA LEU A 102 -11.06 9.70 -0.70
C LEU A 102 -10.34 8.60 -1.49
N ARG A 103 -9.30 8.97 -2.24
CA ARG A 103 -8.60 8.06 -3.14
C ARG A 103 -7.20 7.69 -2.67
N ALA A 104 -6.75 8.23 -1.54
CA ALA A 104 -5.41 7.99 -1.00
C ALA A 104 -5.42 8.22 0.50
N ALA A 105 -5.31 7.14 1.25
CA ALA A 105 -5.38 7.21 2.71
C ALA A 105 -4.49 6.16 3.35
N GLY A 106 -4.26 6.28 4.64
CA GLY A 106 -3.44 5.32 5.37
C GLY A 106 -3.77 5.28 6.84
N CYS A 107 -3.30 4.22 7.47
CA CYS A 107 -3.48 4.01 8.90
C CYS A 107 -2.36 3.15 9.44
N THR A 108 -2.29 3.03 10.76
CA THR A 108 -1.39 2.11 11.44
C THR A 108 -2.24 1.13 12.25
N ILE A 109 -2.00 -0.15 12.05
CA ILE A 109 -2.70 -1.20 12.81
C ILE A 109 -1.67 -1.85 13.73
N TYR A 110 -1.96 -1.86 15.03
CA TYR A 110 -1.04 -2.41 16.04
C TYR A 110 -1.29 -3.92 16.17
N ALA A 111 -0.85 -4.64 15.15
CA ALA A 111 -0.97 -6.08 15.03
C ALA A 111 0.06 -6.60 14.03
N PRO A 112 0.39 -7.90 14.10
CA PRO A 112 1.20 -8.52 13.05
C PRO A 112 0.53 -8.38 11.68
N VAL A 113 1.33 -8.42 10.62
CA VAL A 113 0.86 -8.11 9.28
C VAL A 113 -0.29 -9.02 8.81
N GLU A 114 -0.25 -10.30 9.18
CA GLU A 114 -1.33 -11.24 8.82
C GLU A 114 -2.67 -10.84 9.43
N GLU A 115 -2.63 -10.46 10.71
CA GLU A 115 -3.84 -10.02 11.42
C GLU A 115 -4.34 -8.68 10.90
N ALA A 116 -3.43 -7.73 10.69
CA ALA A 116 -3.76 -6.43 10.13
C ALA A 116 -4.41 -6.56 8.75
N ARG A 117 -3.86 -7.45 7.93
CA ARG A 117 -4.40 -7.72 6.59
C ARG A 117 -5.82 -8.26 6.66
N THR A 118 -6.06 -9.23 7.53
CA THR A 118 -7.39 -9.81 7.70
C THR A 118 -8.41 -8.74 8.11
N GLN A 119 -8.07 -7.92 9.09
CA GLN A 119 -8.96 -6.87 9.57
C GLN A 119 -9.27 -5.84 8.48
N LEU A 120 -8.25 -5.40 7.76
CA LEU A 120 -8.45 -4.38 6.74
C LEU A 120 -9.24 -4.90 5.54
N LEU A 121 -8.92 -6.09 5.06
CA LEU A 121 -9.62 -6.69 3.92
C LEU A 121 -11.08 -6.94 4.24
N GLU A 122 -11.40 -7.34 5.47
CA GLU A 122 -12.79 -7.52 5.89
C GLU A 122 -13.55 -6.19 5.82
N ALA A 123 -12.94 -5.10 6.30
CA ALA A 123 -13.58 -3.78 6.26
C ALA A 123 -13.78 -3.31 4.81
N LEU A 124 -12.77 -3.48 3.96
CA LEU A 124 -12.85 -3.05 2.56
C LEU A 124 -13.80 -3.92 1.74
N GLY A 125 -13.93 -5.18 2.06
CA GLY A 125 -14.80 -6.11 1.34
C GLY A 125 -16.26 -5.69 1.33
N LYS A 126 -16.67 -4.89 2.31
CA LYS A 126 -18.03 -4.36 2.37
C LYS A 126 -18.28 -3.25 1.36
N LEU A 127 -17.22 -2.70 0.76
CA LEU A 127 -17.28 -1.55 -0.14
C LEU A 127 -17.02 -1.91 -1.61
N VAL A 128 -16.55 -3.10 -1.87
CA VAL A 128 -16.23 -3.54 -3.24
C VAL A 128 -17.16 -4.63 -3.74
#